data_3209840cf31ef6c22add4f25b8d4e9bb
#
_entry.id   3209840cf31ef6c22add4f25b8d4e9bb
#
_cell.length_a   1.000
_cell.length_b   1.000
_cell.length_c   1.000
_cell.angle_alpha   90.00
_cell.angle_beta   90.00
_cell.angle_gamma   90.00
#
_symmetry.space_group_name_H-M   'P 1'
#
loop_
_entity.id
_entity.type
_entity.pdbx_description
1 polymer ?
#
loop_
_entity_poly.entity_id
_entity_poly.type
_entity_poly.pdbx_seq_one_letter_code
_entity_poly.pdbx_strand_id
1 'polypeptide(L)'
;MAAEADSVASGLTGPTPHPDPVTPEPRTLPGGYLLSRRDLPGLAADVLVGGVGPAAAAAATATALALAEYSLVVSAGIGGGFAPAAPVGSLVVADALVAADLGAETPDGFLDVQELGFGRSVHLPPAELAARAAEATGALLAPVLTVSTVTGTAEGAARLAARHPLAGAEAMEGFGVAEAAAAHGLPVLEVRAVSNAVGPRDRDAWRIGDALAALTAGFRALGPVLVTWGERHEHR
;
A
#
# COMPACT_ATOMS: atom_id res chain seq x y z
N MET A 1 -10.29 -0.26 0.00
CA MET A 1 -11.78 -0.19 0.14
C MET A 1 -12.15 -0.29 1.63
N ALA A 2 -13.44 -0.19 2.03
CA ALA A 2 -13.81 -0.21 3.45
C ALA A 2 -13.28 -1.45 4.20
N ALA A 3 -13.43 -2.64 3.64
CA ALA A 3 -12.95 -3.88 4.27
C ALA A 3 -11.43 -3.91 4.53
N GLU A 4 -10.63 -3.29 3.68
CA GLU A 4 -9.18 -3.16 3.90
C GLU A 4 -8.89 -2.16 5.02
N ALA A 5 -9.60 -1.03 5.03
CA ALA A 5 -9.50 -0.05 6.11
C ALA A 5 -9.88 -0.65 7.48
N ASP A 6 -10.94 -1.46 7.52
CA ASP A 6 -11.36 -2.20 8.72
C ASP A 6 -10.28 -3.20 9.16
N SER A 7 -9.64 -3.90 8.21
CA SER A 7 -8.56 -4.85 8.51
C SER A 7 -7.33 -4.15 9.08
N VAL A 8 -6.92 -3.03 8.51
CA VAL A 8 -5.83 -2.18 9.00
C VAL A 8 -6.14 -1.67 10.40
N ALA A 9 -7.32 -1.08 10.58
CA ALA A 9 -7.76 -0.54 11.85
C ALA A 9 -7.80 -1.61 12.97
N SER A 10 -8.33 -2.80 12.65
CA SER A 10 -8.39 -3.94 13.59
C SER A 10 -7.00 -4.48 13.91
N GLY A 11 -6.08 -4.48 12.96
CA GLY A 11 -4.69 -4.85 13.19
C GLY A 11 -4.00 -3.92 14.16
N LEU A 12 -4.14 -2.62 13.95
CA LEU A 12 -3.54 -1.60 14.80
C LEU A 12 -4.06 -1.64 16.25
N THR A 13 -5.36 -1.87 16.49
CA THR A 13 -5.93 -1.85 17.84
C THR A 13 -5.56 -3.07 18.72
N GLY A 14 -5.06 -4.17 18.14
CA GLY A 14 -4.62 -5.36 18.90
C GLY A 14 -5.77 -6.11 19.62
N PRO A 15 -5.45 -7.25 20.29
CA PRO A 15 -6.45 -8.11 20.94
C PRO A 15 -6.81 -7.70 22.38
N THR A 16 -6.24 -6.64 22.94
CA THR A 16 -6.59 -6.21 24.30
C THR A 16 -7.94 -5.52 24.29
N PRO A 17 -8.95 -6.07 24.99
CA PRO A 17 -10.18 -5.35 25.25
C PRO A 17 -9.86 -4.27 26.29
N HIS A 18 -9.48 -3.07 25.83
CA HIS A 18 -9.76 -1.91 26.67
C HIS A 18 -11.28 -1.83 26.79
N PRO A 19 -11.83 -1.61 27.99
CA PRO A 19 -13.26 -1.40 28.14
C PRO A 19 -13.63 -0.20 27.24
N ASP A 20 -14.41 -0.49 26.18
CA ASP A 20 -14.94 0.44 25.19
C ASP A 20 -14.00 1.62 24.82
N PRO A 21 -13.02 1.44 23.94
CA PRO A 21 -12.55 2.60 23.20
C PRO A 21 -13.76 3.05 22.39
N VAL A 22 -14.32 4.20 22.74
CA VAL A 22 -15.24 4.91 21.84
C VAL A 22 -14.46 5.08 20.53
N THR A 23 -14.69 4.16 19.59
CA THR A 23 -14.11 4.30 18.25
C THR A 23 -14.72 5.56 17.69
N PRO A 24 -13.95 6.64 17.46
CA PRO A 24 -14.51 7.87 16.95
C PRO A 24 -15.24 7.58 15.65
N GLU A 25 -16.43 8.17 15.48
CA GLU A 25 -17.15 8.02 14.21
C GLU A 25 -16.26 8.49 13.05
N PRO A 26 -16.29 7.82 11.91
CA PRO A 26 -15.53 8.23 10.74
C PRO A 26 -15.86 9.67 10.38
N ARG A 27 -14.84 10.51 10.21
CA ARG A 27 -14.97 11.87 9.74
C ARG A 27 -15.00 11.88 8.21
N THR A 28 -15.95 12.60 7.64
CA THR A 28 -15.99 12.83 6.19
C THR A 28 -15.14 14.06 5.85
N LEU A 29 -14.13 13.85 4.99
CA LEU A 29 -13.29 14.92 4.45
C LEU A 29 -13.92 15.52 3.18
N PRO A 30 -13.45 16.70 2.69
CA PRO A 30 -13.80 17.21 1.38
C PRO A 30 -13.62 16.13 0.31
N GLY A 31 -14.54 16.07 -0.65
CA GLY A 31 -14.58 14.99 -1.64
C GLY A 31 -15.31 13.71 -1.18
N GLY A 32 -15.82 13.68 0.05
CA GLY A 32 -16.57 12.53 0.58
C GLY A 32 -15.69 11.39 1.10
N TYR A 33 -14.40 11.61 1.28
CA TYR A 33 -13.48 10.59 1.79
C TYR A 33 -13.74 10.31 3.28
N LEU A 34 -13.76 9.02 3.64
CA LEU A 34 -13.95 8.58 5.02
C LEU A 34 -12.60 8.39 5.70
N LEU A 35 -12.42 9.03 6.86
CA LEU A 35 -11.21 8.97 7.67
C LEU A 35 -11.58 8.56 9.09
N SER A 36 -10.96 7.49 9.60
CA SER A 36 -11.16 6.95 10.93
C SER A 36 -9.90 7.08 11.76
N ARG A 37 -9.97 7.77 12.92
CA ARG A 37 -8.87 7.90 13.86
C ARG A 37 -8.68 6.63 14.69
N ARG A 38 -7.44 6.26 14.93
CA ARG A 38 -6.99 5.23 15.87
C ARG A 38 -5.89 5.80 16.75
N ASP A 39 -6.16 5.90 18.04
CA ASP A 39 -5.19 6.33 19.02
C ASP A 39 -4.67 5.10 19.79
N LEU A 40 -3.38 4.85 19.65
CA LEU A 40 -2.66 3.74 20.26
C LEU A 40 -1.58 4.31 21.18
N PRO A 41 -1.12 3.61 22.20
CA PRO A 41 0.00 4.08 23.00
C PRO A 41 1.23 4.37 22.11
N GLY A 42 1.64 5.64 22.05
CA GLY A 42 2.76 6.11 21.24
C GLY A 42 2.50 6.21 19.74
N LEU A 43 1.25 6.04 19.27
CA LEU A 43 0.91 6.17 17.85
C LEU A 43 -0.51 6.70 17.67
N ALA A 44 -0.64 7.78 16.94
CA ALA A 44 -1.90 8.27 16.43
C ALA A 44 -1.97 7.97 14.92
N ALA A 45 -2.94 7.20 14.49
CA ALA A 45 -3.09 6.80 13.09
C ALA A 45 -4.45 7.18 12.53
N ASP A 46 -4.46 7.81 11.38
CA ASP A 46 -5.67 8.06 10.61
C ASP A 46 -5.78 7.04 9.48
N VAL A 47 -6.87 6.29 9.44
CA VAL A 47 -7.15 5.30 8.40
C VAL A 47 -8.12 5.90 7.40
N LEU A 48 -7.63 6.12 6.17
CA LEU A 48 -8.35 6.77 5.07
C LEU A 48 -8.80 5.74 4.04
N VAL A 49 -10.06 5.80 3.62
CA VAL A 49 -10.55 5.04 2.45
C VAL A 49 -10.22 5.81 1.18
N GLY A 50 -9.13 5.43 0.50
CA GLY A 50 -8.54 6.16 -0.63
C GLY A 50 -9.22 5.95 -1.99
N GLY A 51 -10.14 4.98 -2.10
CA GLY A 51 -10.76 4.62 -3.38
C GLY A 51 -9.95 3.58 -4.17
N VAL A 52 -10.22 3.46 -5.46
CA VAL A 52 -9.57 2.50 -6.38
C VAL A 52 -8.85 3.25 -7.49
N GLY A 53 -7.62 2.84 -7.74
CA GLY A 53 -6.77 3.40 -8.77
C GLY A 53 -5.91 4.58 -8.31
N PRO A 54 -4.81 4.87 -9.03
CA PRO A 54 -3.79 5.80 -8.58
C PRO A 54 -4.30 7.24 -8.43
N ALA A 55 -5.19 7.68 -9.33
CA ALA A 55 -5.73 9.02 -9.29
C ALA A 55 -6.66 9.26 -8.08
N ALA A 56 -7.55 8.30 -7.78
CA ALA A 56 -8.44 8.39 -6.62
C ALA A 56 -7.64 8.36 -5.32
N ALA A 57 -6.68 7.43 -5.20
CA ALA A 57 -5.82 7.31 -4.04
C ALA A 57 -4.97 8.57 -3.81
N ALA A 58 -4.41 9.16 -4.88
CA ALA A 58 -3.66 10.40 -4.78
C ALA A 58 -4.53 11.57 -4.29
N ALA A 59 -5.73 11.74 -4.86
CA ALA A 59 -6.64 12.81 -4.48
C ALA A 59 -7.08 12.69 -3.01
N ALA A 60 -7.46 11.49 -2.57
CA ALA A 60 -7.86 11.22 -1.19
C ALA A 60 -6.70 11.50 -0.21
N THR A 61 -5.51 10.98 -0.51
CA THR A 61 -4.31 11.14 0.31
C THR A 61 -3.93 12.62 0.40
N ALA A 62 -3.81 13.33 -0.72
CA ALA A 62 -3.48 14.77 -0.73
C ALA A 62 -4.49 15.60 0.05
N THR A 63 -5.80 15.26 -0.02
CA THR A 63 -6.83 15.93 0.77
C THR A 63 -6.62 15.74 2.26
N ALA A 64 -6.28 14.52 2.70
CA ALA A 64 -6.01 14.27 4.13
C ALA A 64 -4.75 14.99 4.60
N LEU A 65 -3.66 14.95 3.81
CA LEU A 65 -2.39 15.59 4.12
C LEU A 65 -2.47 17.12 4.17
N ALA A 66 -3.38 17.73 3.41
CA ALA A 66 -3.63 19.17 3.48
C ALA A 66 -4.39 19.63 4.76
N LEU A 67 -4.99 18.70 5.50
CA LEU A 67 -5.86 18.99 6.65
C LEU A 67 -5.25 18.65 8.01
N ALA A 68 -4.14 17.91 8.04
CA ALA A 68 -3.44 17.51 9.26
C ALA A 68 -1.97 17.22 8.99
N GLU A 69 -1.15 17.29 10.03
CA GLU A 69 0.27 16.95 9.96
C GLU A 69 0.47 15.46 10.21
N TYR A 70 1.36 14.85 9.43
CA TYR A 70 1.72 13.43 9.53
C TYR A 70 3.25 13.28 9.41
N SER A 71 3.80 12.22 10.00
CA SER A 71 5.22 11.87 9.90
C SER A 71 5.48 10.72 8.91
N LEU A 72 4.43 10.02 8.47
CA LEU A 72 4.50 8.89 7.56
C LEU A 72 3.16 8.68 6.85
N VAL A 73 3.22 8.27 5.60
CA VAL A 73 2.06 7.77 4.84
C VAL A 73 2.24 6.27 4.58
N VAL A 74 1.18 5.48 4.79
CA VAL A 74 1.22 4.04 4.50
C VAL A 74 0.13 3.69 3.50
N SER A 75 0.50 3.23 2.31
CA SER A 75 -0.42 2.59 1.37
C SER A 75 -0.64 1.15 1.80
N ALA A 76 -1.90 0.75 2.01
CA ALA A 76 -2.22 -0.59 2.48
C ALA A 76 -3.47 -1.16 1.79
N GLY A 77 -3.43 -2.45 1.48
CA GLY A 77 -4.55 -3.13 0.86
C GLY A 77 -4.21 -4.54 0.39
N ILE A 78 -5.12 -5.14 -0.36
CA ILE A 78 -4.88 -6.42 -1.04
C ILE A 78 -4.25 -6.17 -2.41
N GLY A 79 -3.68 -7.23 -3.00
CA GLY A 79 -3.10 -7.18 -4.35
C GLY A 79 -2.95 -8.57 -4.95
N GLY A 80 -2.50 -8.61 -6.21
CA GLY A 80 -2.04 -9.83 -6.85
C GLY A 80 -0.56 -10.09 -6.56
N GLY A 81 -0.20 -11.34 -6.28
CA GLY A 81 1.19 -11.74 -6.04
C GLY A 81 1.86 -12.32 -7.28
N PHE A 82 3.15 -12.06 -7.46
CA PHE A 82 3.97 -12.71 -8.49
C PHE A 82 4.51 -14.04 -7.96
N ALA A 83 3.97 -15.15 -8.49
CA ALA A 83 4.42 -16.49 -8.13
C ALA A 83 5.83 -16.78 -8.72
N PRO A 84 6.67 -17.57 -8.03
CA PRO A 84 6.43 -18.21 -6.75
C PRO A 84 6.77 -17.34 -5.52
N ALA A 85 7.33 -16.14 -5.72
CA ALA A 85 7.90 -15.31 -4.63
C ALA A 85 6.84 -14.83 -3.62
N ALA A 86 5.66 -14.44 -4.10
CA ALA A 86 4.57 -13.94 -3.28
C ALA A 86 3.29 -14.80 -3.46
N PRO A 87 3.17 -15.94 -2.78
CA PRO A 87 1.99 -16.80 -2.85
C PRO A 87 0.77 -16.13 -2.21
N VAL A 88 -0.43 -16.63 -2.56
CA VAL A 88 -1.71 -16.19 -1.96
C VAL A 88 -1.64 -16.35 -0.42
N GLY A 89 -2.10 -15.32 0.29
CA GLY A 89 -2.07 -15.24 1.75
C GLY A 89 -0.77 -14.66 2.33
N SER A 90 0.27 -14.43 1.52
CA SER A 90 1.49 -13.76 1.99
C SER A 90 1.33 -12.23 2.04
N LEU A 91 2.29 -11.59 2.70
CA LEU A 91 2.44 -10.13 2.71
C LEU A 91 3.65 -9.72 1.86
N VAL A 92 3.53 -8.57 1.23
CA VAL A 92 4.61 -7.88 0.53
C VAL A 92 4.74 -6.48 1.12
N VAL A 93 5.95 -6.12 1.54
CA VAL A 93 6.34 -4.74 1.88
C VAL A 93 7.15 -4.21 0.72
N ALA A 94 6.79 -3.03 0.23
CA ALA A 94 7.49 -2.43 -0.90
C ALA A 94 8.88 -1.94 -0.50
N ASP A 95 9.91 -2.33 -1.26
CA ASP A 95 11.21 -1.65 -1.31
C ASP A 95 11.25 -0.60 -2.44
N ALA A 96 10.28 -0.68 -3.37
CA ALA A 96 10.01 0.31 -4.39
C ALA A 96 8.51 0.31 -4.75
N LEU A 97 7.93 1.50 -4.89
CA LEU A 97 6.56 1.73 -5.38
C LEU A 97 6.67 2.17 -6.84
N VAL A 98 6.22 1.33 -7.77
CA VAL A 98 6.49 1.48 -9.20
C VAL A 98 5.21 1.75 -9.98
N ALA A 99 5.17 2.82 -10.80
CA ALA A 99 4.12 3.03 -11.80
C ALA A 99 4.42 2.17 -13.03
N ALA A 100 3.86 0.97 -13.10
CA ALA A 100 4.26 -0.02 -14.10
C ALA A 100 3.66 0.18 -15.50
N ASP A 101 2.63 1.03 -15.62
CA ASP A 101 1.93 1.33 -16.88
C ASP A 101 1.89 2.83 -17.22
N LEU A 102 2.70 3.65 -16.52
CA LEU A 102 2.84 5.08 -16.78
C LEU A 102 4.01 5.33 -17.75
N GLY A 103 3.71 5.56 -19.02
CA GLY A 103 4.73 5.74 -20.05
C GLY A 103 4.14 5.75 -21.45
N ALA A 104 4.91 5.30 -22.41
CA ALA A 104 4.53 5.22 -23.83
C ALA A 104 4.83 3.83 -24.42
N GLU A 105 3.91 3.33 -25.23
CA GLU A 105 4.20 2.19 -26.12
C GLU A 105 4.94 2.69 -27.35
N THR A 106 6.00 1.96 -27.75
CA THR A 106 6.79 2.20 -28.93
C THR A 106 6.90 0.91 -29.76
N PRO A 107 7.32 0.97 -31.02
CA PRO A 107 7.59 -0.24 -31.81
C PRO A 107 8.59 -1.19 -31.15
N ASP A 108 9.51 -0.66 -30.33
CA ASP A 108 10.57 -1.41 -29.67
C ASP A 108 10.19 -1.84 -28.24
N GLY A 109 9.00 -1.46 -27.75
CA GLY A 109 8.51 -1.81 -26.42
C GLY A 109 7.96 -0.64 -25.64
N PHE A 110 7.79 -0.81 -24.34
CA PHE A 110 7.30 0.22 -23.42
C PHE A 110 8.47 1.03 -22.84
N LEU A 111 8.35 2.35 -22.86
CA LEU A 111 9.23 3.29 -22.16
C LEU A 111 8.45 3.93 -21.02
N ASP A 112 8.99 3.89 -19.81
CA ASP A 112 8.36 4.53 -18.66
C ASP A 112 8.51 6.07 -18.71
N VAL A 113 7.75 6.76 -17.87
CA VAL A 113 7.74 8.24 -17.85
C VAL A 113 9.09 8.84 -17.48
N GLN A 114 9.93 8.12 -16.72
CA GLN A 114 11.28 8.55 -16.34
C GLN A 114 12.25 8.41 -17.52
N GLU A 115 12.19 7.31 -18.28
CA GLU A 115 12.95 7.12 -19.51
C GLU A 115 12.59 8.17 -20.56
N LEU A 116 11.32 8.58 -20.60
CA LEU A 116 10.84 9.67 -21.45
C LEU A 116 11.25 11.09 -20.97
N GLY A 117 11.80 11.22 -19.76
CA GLY A 117 12.22 12.49 -19.18
C GLY A 117 11.07 13.38 -18.66
N PHE A 118 9.88 12.84 -18.42
CA PHE A 118 8.68 13.59 -18.02
C PHE A 118 8.32 13.47 -16.53
N GLY A 119 9.14 12.79 -15.72
CA GLY A 119 8.86 12.64 -14.30
C GLY A 119 9.56 11.45 -13.70
N ARG A 120 8.94 10.85 -12.69
CA ARG A 120 9.43 9.63 -12.03
C ARG A 120 8.43 8.50 -12.21
N SER A 121 8.94 7.30 -12.32
CA SER A 121 8.15 6.05 -12.36
C SER A 121 8.30 5.24 -11.06
N VAL A 122 9.17 5.67 -10.13
CA VAL A 122 9.50 4.93 -8.90
C VAL A 122 9.60 5.88 -7.71
N HIS A 123 8.98 5.49 -6.59
CA HIS A 123 9.24 6.03 -5.26
C HIS A 123 9.91 4.98 -4.38
N LEU A 124 10.86 5.41 -3.54
CA LEU A 124 11.53 4.53 -2.60
C LEU A 124 11.08 4.87 -1.17
N PRO A 125 10.62 3.87 -0.39
CA PRO A 125 10.38 4.07 1.03
C PRO A 125 11.72 4.25 1.77
N PRO A 126 11.71 4.77 3.01
CA PRO A 126 12.89 4.72 3.85
C PRO A 126 13.36 3.28 4.03
N ALA A 127 14.57 2.95 3.56
CA ALA A 127 15.05 1.58 3.46
C ALA A 127 15.06 0.84 4.82
N GLU A 128 15.47 1.52 5.91
CA GLU A 128 15.44 0.94 7.26
C GLU A 128 14.01 0.62 7.70
N LEU A 129 13.04 1.51 7.42
CA LEU A 129 11.63 1.29 7.76
C LEU A 129 11.06 0.10 7.00
N ALA A 130 11.28 0.03 5.69
CA ALA A 130 10.80 -1.06 4.85
C ALA A 130 11.38 -2.41 5.29
N ALA A 131 12.68 -2.48 5.56
CA ALA A 131 13.34 -3.70 6.04
C ALA A 131 12.77 -4.16 7.40
N ARG A 132 12.63 -3.24 8.36
CA ARG A 132 12.05 -3.56 9.68
C ARG A 132 10.58 -3.95 9.59
N ALA A 133 9.82 -3.31 8.72
CA ALA A 133 8.42 -3.67 8.47
C ALA A 133 8.31 -5.09 7.88
N ALA A 134 9.15 -5.43 6.91
CA ALA A 134 9.19 -6.77 6.32
C ALA A 134 9.59 -7.83 7.37
N GLU A 135 10.62 -7.57 8.16
CA GLU A 135 11.07 -8.48 9.23
C GLU A 135 9.95 -8.70 10.27
N ALA A 136 9.35 -7.64 10.79
CA ALA A 136 8.33 -7.71 11.82
C ALA A 136 7.06 -8.46 11.35
N THR A 137 6.71 -8.32 10.09
CA THR A 137 5.51 -8.94 9.50
C THR A 137 5.76 -10.29 8.85
N GLY A 138 7.02 -10.70 8.68
CA GLY A 138 7.40 -11.87 7.88
C GLY A 138 7.08 -11.71 6.38
N ALA A 139 6.96 -10.47 5.91
CA ALA A 139 6.62 -10.15 4.53
C ALA A 139 7.81 -10.30 3.59
N LEU A 140 7.53 -10.57 2.32
CA LEU A 140 8.50 -10.40 1.24
C LEU A 140 8.81 -8.90 1.08
N LEU A 141 10.09 -8.53 1.09
CA LEU A 141 10.55 -7.20 0.72
C LEU A 141 10.86 -7.19 -0.78
N ALA A 142 10.03 -6.49 -1.56
CA ALA A 142 10.11 -6.52 -3.03
C ALA A 142 9.36 -5.33 -3.64
N PRO A 143 9.61 -4.94 -4.90
CA PRO A 143 8.84 -3.91 -5.58
C PRO A 143 7.35 -4.24 -5.65
N VAL A 144 6.50 -3.24 -5.39
CA VAL A 144 5.06 -3.30 -5.61
C VAL A 144 4.72 -2.45 -6.83
N LEU A 145 4.06 -3.08 -7.81
CA LEU A 145 3.68 -2.44 -9.05
C LEU A 145 2.30 -1.83 -8.94
N THR A 146 2.17 -0.57 -9.32
CA THR A 146 0.87 0.10 -9.47
C THR A 146 0.49 0.10 -10.94
N VAL A 147 -0.72 -0.40 -11.22
CA VAL A 147 -1.31 -0.42 -12.57
C VAL A 147 -2.69 0.21 -12.55
N SER A 148 -3.06 0.87 -13.65
CA SER A 148 -4.42 1.39 -13.85
C SER A 148 -5.39 0.30 -14.33
N THR A 149 -4.86 -0.78 -14.90
CA THR A 149 -5.62 -1.95 -15.36
C THR A 149 -4.95 -3.21 -14.82
N VAL A 150 -5.63 -3.93 -13.94
CA VAL A 150 -5.10 -5.17 -13.36
C VAL A 150 -4.82 -6.22 -14.44
N THR A 151 -3.71 -6.92 -14.28
CA THR A 151 -3.27 -7.97 -15.21
C THR A 151 -4.22 -9.15 -15.16
N GLY A 152 -4.87 -9.45 -16.29
CA GLY A 152 -5.92 -10.47 -16.41
C GLY A 152 -5.57 -11.62 -17.36
N THR A 153 -4.35 -11.68 -17.93
CA THR A 153 -3.92 -12.71 -18.86
C THR A 153 -2.52 -13.22 -18.53
N ALA A 154 -2.23 -14.47 -18.91
CA ALA A 154 -0.88 -15.04 -18.74
C ALA A 154 0.19 -14.26 -19.51
N GLU A 155 -0.16 -13.80 -20.72
CA GLU A 155 0.74 -13.01 -21.55
C GLU A 155 1.03 -11.63 -20.91
N GLY A 156 0.00 -10.95 -20.37
CA GLY A 156 0.17 -9.69 -19.64
C GLY A 156 1.07 -9.87 -18.42
N ALA A 157 0.86 -10.93 -17.63
CA ALA A 157 1.69 -11.26 -16.50
C ALA A 157 3.15 -11.52 -16.89
N ALA A 158 3.38 -12.26 -17.96
CA ALA A 158 4.72 -12.54 -18.46
C ALA A 158 5.43 -11.26 -18.94
N ARG A 159 4.75 -10.36 -19.66
CA ARG A 159 5.31 -9.07 -20.07
C ARG A 159 5.66 -8.20 -18.87
N LEU A 160 4.78 -8.14 -17.86
CA LEU A 160 5.00 -7.35 -16.66
C LEU A 160 6.16 -7.89 -15.83
N ALA A 161 6.22 -9.21 -15.63
CA ALA A 161 7.32 -9.89 -14.94
C ALA A 161 8.67 -9.73 -15.68
N ALA A 162 8.67 -9.72 -17.01
CA ALA A 162 9.89 -9.50 -17.79
C ALA A 162 10.44 -8.07 -17.61
N ARG A 163 9.57 -7.05 -17.48
CA ARG A 163 9.99 -5.67 -17.19
C ARG A 163 10.38 -5.45 -15.72
N HIS A 164 9.75 -6.18 -14.81
CA HIS A 164 9.95 -6.04 -13.37
C HIS A 164 10.23 -7.42 -12.72
N PRO A 165 11.40 -8.01 -12.96
CA PRO A 165 11.67 -9.41 -12.58
C PRO A 165 11.74 -9.66 -11.07
N LEU A 166 11.86 -8.59 -10.27
CA LEU A 166 11.87 -8.66 -8.81
C LEU A 166 10.52 -8.29 -8.17
N ALA A 167 9.49 -7.99 -8.97
CA ALA A 167 8.20 -7.57 -8.43
C ALA A 167 7.57 -8.63 -7.52
N GLY A 168 7.14 -8.21 -6.34
CA GLY A 168 6.41 -9.05 -5.39
C GLY A 168 4.90 -9.00 -5.58
N ALA A 169 4.35 -7.83 -5.84
CA ALA A 169 2.90 -7.66 -5.96
C ALA A 169 2.51 -6.63 -7.04
N GLU A 170 1.27 -6.78 -7.52
CA GLU A 170 0.55 -5.81 -8.35
C GLU A 170 -0.65 -5.27 -7.56
N ALA A 171 -0.82 -3.95 -7.57
CA ALA A 171 -1.95 -3.24 -6.96
C ALA A 171 -2.36 -2.04 -7.83
N MET A 172 -3.27 -1.20 -7.36
CA MET A 172 -3.78 -0.10 -8.17
C MET A 172 -3.55 1.30 -7.56
N GLU A 173 -3.06 1.41 -6.32
CA GLU A 173 -3.11 2.69 -5.59
C GLU A 173 -1.74 3.24 -5.18
N GLY A 174 -0.77 2.37 -4.90
CA GLY A 174 0.45 2.70 -4.17
C GLY A 174 1.24 3.87 -4.74
N PHE A 175 1.45 3.92 -6.04
CA PHE A 175 2.16 5.02 -6.67
C PHE A 175 1.43 6.36 -6.52
N GLY A 176 0.08 6.37 -6.62
CA GLY A 176 -0.71 7.58 -6.41
C GLY A 176 -0.60 8.10 -4.96
N VAL A 177 -0.61 7.19 -3.98
CA VAL A 177 -0.36 7.53 -2.56
C VAL A 177 1.05 8.10 -2.39
N ALA A 178 2.05 7.51 -3.04
CA ALA A 178 3.44 7.94 -2.97
C ALA A 178 3.65 9.33 -3.60
N GLU A 179 3.00 9.64 -4.73
CA GLU A 179 3.02 10.98 -5.34
C GLU A 179 2.43 12.04 -4.40
N ALA A 180 1.29 11.74 -3.76
CA ALA A 180 0.70 12.66 -2.78
C ALA A 180 1.61 12.86 -1.56
N ALA A 181 2.20 11.80 -1.02
CA ALA A 181 3.16 11.88 0.09
C ALA A 181 4.38 12.73 -0.28
N ALA A 182 4.97 12.49 -1.46
CA ALA A 182 6.12 13.23 -1.97
C ALA A 182 5.83 14.72 -2.18
N ALA A 183 4.63 15.06 -2.67
CA ALA A 183 4.19 16.45 -2.83
C ALA A 183 4.11 17.21 -1.48
N HIS A 184 3.90 16.49 -0.38
CA HIS A 184 3.90 17.02 0.99
C HIS A 184 5.24 16.81 1.73
N GLY A 185 6.28 16.29 1.07
CA GLY A 185 7.59 16.04 1.68
C GLY A 185 7.60 14.92 2.71
N LEU A 186 6.64 14.00 2.65
CA LEU A 186 6.48 12.90 3.60
C LEU A 186 7.03 11.59 3.06
N PRO A 187 7.62 10.76 3.93
CA PRO A 187 7.99 9.39 3.57
C PRO A 187 6.74 8.53 3.36
N VAL A 188 6.89 7.52 2.52
CA VAL A 188 5.83 6.55 2.21
C VAL A 188 6.30 5.14 2.46
N LEU A 189 5.39 4.27 2.93
CA LEU A 189 5.54 2.82 3.00
C LEU A 189 4.37 2.18 2.25
N GLU A 190 4.55 0.99 1.68
CA GLU A 190 3.44 0.23 1.10
C GLU A 190 3.46 -1.21 1.59
N VAL A 191 2.27 -1.73 1.96
CA VAL A 191 2.05 -3.10 2.42
C VAL A 191 0.87 -3.72 1.68
N ARG A 192 1.11 -4.84 1.02
CA ARG A 192 0.06 -5.57 0.28
C ARG A 192 -0.08 -7.00 0.78
N ALA A 193 -1.34 -7.42 1.00
CA ALA A 193 -1.68 -8.81 1.25
C ALA A 193 -2.14 -9.48 -0.05
N VAL A 194 -1.57 -10.62 -0.38
CA VAL A 194 -1.81 -11.30 -1.65
C VAL A 194 -3.13 -12.05 -1.62
N SER A 195 -4.11 -11.61 -2.42
CA SER A 195 -5.43 -12.24 -2.54
C SER A 195 -5.54 -13.23 -3.70
N ASN A 196 -4.69 -13.08 -4.72
CA ASN A 196 -4.68 -13.89 -5.94
C ASN A 196 -3.30 -13.83 -6.60
N ALA A 197 -3.03 -14.74 -7.52
CA ALA A 197 -1.85 -14.63 -8.39
C ALA A 197 -2.07 -13.56 -9.47
N VAL A 198 -1.02 -12.85 -9.87
CA VAL A 198 -1.01 -12.03 -11.08
C VAL A 198 -1.04 -12.94 -12.30
N GLY A 199 -2.03 -12.75 -13.19
CA GLY A 199 -2.18 -13.59 -14.37
C GLY A 199 -3.64 -13.75 -14.79
N PRO A 200 -3.97 -14.90 -15.38
CA PRO A 200 -5.33 -15.15 -15.85
C PRO A 200 -6.37 -14.88 -14.77
N ARG A 201 -7.40 -14.12 -15.14
CA ARG A 201 -8.45 -13.70 -14.21
C ARG A 201 -9.36 -14.87 -13.85
N ASP A 202 -9.08 -15.50 -12.73
CA ASP A 202 -9.90 -16.53 -12.10
C ASP A 202 -10.42 -16.04 -10.75
N ARG A 203 -11.65 -15.49 -10.72
CA ARG A 203 -12.22 -14.91 -9.50
C ARG A 203 -12.58 -15.96 -8.45
N ASP A 204 -12.80 -17.20 -8.83
CA ASP A 204 -13.16 -18.29 -7.91
C ASP A 204 -11.93 -18.74 -7.09
N ALA A 205 -10.73 -18.52 -7.64
CA ALA A 205 -9.46 -18.74 -6.94
C ALA A 205 -9.06 -17.61 -5.99
N TRP A 206 -9.77 -16.48 -5.97
CA TRP A 206 -9.41 -15.37 -5.10
C TRP A 206 -9.69 -15.67 -3.63
N ARG A 207 -8.73 -15.36 -2.78
CA ARG A 207 -8.77 -15.57 -1.33
C ARG A 207 -8.79 -14.22 -0.59
N ILE A 208 -9.80 -13.39 -0.89
CA ILE A 208 -9.91 -12.05 -0.31
C ILE A 208 -9.97 -12.10 1.22
N GLY A 209 -10.74 -13.04 1.79
CA GLY A 209 -10.83 -13.20 3.26
C GLY A 209 -9.49 -13.52 3.90
N ASP A 210 -8.70 -14.41 3.29
CA ASP A 210 -7.37 -14.79 3.77
C ASP A 210 -6.40 -13.60 3.69
N ALA A 211 -6.45 -12.83 2.60
CA ALA A 211 -5.64 -11.64 2.44
C ALA A 211 -6.01 -10.55 3.46
N LEU A 212 -7.30 -10.32 3.72
CA LEU A 212 -7.74 -9.37 4.75
C LEU A 212 -7.30 -9.80 6.15
N ALA A 213 -7.36 -11.10 6.46
CA ALA A 213 -6.84 -11.64 7.72
C ALA A 213 -5.31 -11.46 7.84
N ALA A 214 -4.57 -11.73 6.75
CA ALA A 214 -3.12 -11.50 6.69
C ALA A 214 -2.79 -10.01 6.87
N LEU A 215 -3.55 -9.10 6.25
CA LEU A 215 -3.39 -7.66 6.42
C LEU A 215 -3.60 -7.24 7.89
N THR A 216 -4.65 -7.76 8.55
CA THR A 216 -4.91 -7.52 9.98
C THR A 216 -3.74 -8.00 10.85
N ALA A 217 -3.26 -9.22 10.62
CA ALA A 217 -2.13 -9.77 11.36
C ALA A 217 -0.84 -8.98 11.12
N GLY A 218 -0.60 -8.57 9.86
CA GLY A 218 0.52 -7.73 9.46
C GLY A 218 0.53 -6.38 10.16
N PHE A 219 -0.59 -5.67 10.19
CA PHE A 219 -0.67 -4.37 10.88
C PHE A 219 -0.54 -4.49 12.40
N ARG A 220 -0.96 -5.60 12.99
CA ARG A 220 -0.68 -5.87 14.40
C ARG A 220 0.82 -6.00 14.67
N ALA A 221 1.53 -6.73 13.82
CA ALA A 221 2.98 -6.89 13.93
C ALA A 221 3.75 -5.61 13.58
N LEU A 222 3.22 -4.80 12.67
CA LEU A 222 3.80 -3.54 12.23
C LEU A 222 3.67 -2.42 13.26
N GLY A 223 2.64 -2.45 14.12
CA GLY A 223 2.35 -1.40 15.10
C GLY A 223 3.57 -0.92 15.89
N PRO A 224 4.37 -1.80 16.55
CA PRO A 224 5.58 -1.39 17.28
C PRO A 224 6.65 -0.71 16.39
N VAL A 225 6.75 -1.09 15.12
CA VAL A 225 7.67 -0.46 14.16
C VAL A 225 7.24 0.96 13.85
N LEU A 226 5.92 1.17 13.66
CA LEU A 226 5.34 2.50 13.41
C LEU A 226 5.48 3.42 14.63
N VAL A 227 5.27 2.91 15.84
CA VAL A 227 5.51 3.66 17.10
C VAL A 227 6.96 4.14 17.15
N THR A 228 7.92 3.22 16.98
CA THR A 228 9.35 3.57 17.02
C THR A 228 9.73 4.57 15.91
N TRP A 229 9.08 4.49 14.75
CA TRP A 229 9.29 5.45 13.68
C TRP A 229 8.77 6.84 14.07
N GLY A 230 7.56 6.94 14.62
CA GLY A 230 6.94 8.18 15.09
C GLY A 230 7.83 8.89 16.12
N GLU A 231 8.24 8.20 17.18
CA GLU A 231 9.10 8.74 18.24
C GLU A 231 10.40 9.37 17.72
N ARG A 232 10.98 8.85 16.63
CA ARG A 232 12.20 9.36 16.01
C ARG A 232 11.98 10.60 15.13
N HIS A 233 10.74 10.85 14.72
CA HIS A 233 10.41 11.87 13.70
C HIS A 233 9.45 12.96 14.21
N GLU A 234 8.92 12.86 15.44
CA GLU A 234 8.06 13.89 16.07
C GLU A 234 8.81 15.22 16.38
N HIS A 235 10.12 15.27 16.23
CA HIS A 235 10.94 16.44 16.56
C HIS A 235 11.64 17.08 15.34
N ARG A 236 11.13 16.83 14.15
CA ARG A 236 11.61 17.49 12.91
C ARG A 236 10.49 18.34 12.29
#